data_50a1337ccb292d3a8138eedf3dbef493
#
_entry.id   50a1337ccb292d3a8138eedf3dbef493
#
_cell.length_a   1.000
_cell.length_b   1.000
_cell.length_c   1.000
_cell.angle_alpha   90.00
_cell.angle_beta   90.00
_cell.angle_gamma   90.00
#
_symmetry.space_group_name_H-M   'P 1'
#
loop_
_entity.id
_entity.type
_entity.pdbx_description
1 polymer ?
#
loop_
_entity_poly.entity_id
_entity_poly.type
_entity_poly.pdbx_seq_one_letter_code
_entity_poly.pdbx_strand_id
1 'polypeptide(L)'
;MDEPGSEPDDRPETRPETRAAKRAASAQRILAAARTEFGERGFEAATIRRIAQRANVDPSLVMQHYGSKAALFAVAIQLGDAAPGEVTAHLHDVLDVRLAALPPETRALVRSMLTAPEAAAAMSAFLNERVANLSRAMGGEDADLRAALIVSSILGLTIARHFLKLDALASASDADIARVARPWVTTGVDPAEQHSQTSAKRKRSAHLDRRAGRPAESCP
;
A
#
# COMPACT_ATOMS: atom_id res chain seq x y z
N MET A 1 52.23 49.43 18.93
CA MET A 1 50.92 49.23 19.64
C MET A 1 50.02 48.61 18.64
N ASP A 2 50.07 47.27 18.57
CA ASP A 2 49.22 46.42 17.68
C ASP A 2 48.05 45.97 18.48
N GLU A 3 46.80 46.25 17.99
CA GLU A 3 45.59 45.69 18.50
C GLU A 3 45.39 44.28 17.89
N PRO A 4 45.08 43.27 18.69
CA PRO A 4 44.71 41.95 18.14
C PRO A 4 43.27 41.97 17.61
N GLY A 5 43.14 41.62 16.32
CA GLY A 5 41.88 41.47 15.64
C GLY A 5 40.99 40.40 16.31
N SER A 6 39.76 40.80 16.59
CA SER A 6 38.69 39.89 17.01
C SER A 6 38.29 38.97 15.84
N GLU A 7 38.62 37.70 15.95
CA GLU A 7 38.04 36.68 15.07
C GLU A 7 36.52 36.56 15.32
N PRO A 8 35.70 36.47 14.27
CA PRO A 8 34.29 36.24 14.45
C PRO A 8 34.06 34.77 14.94
N ASP A 9 33.38 34.64 16.07
CA ASP A 9 32.90 33.36 16.66
C ASP A 9 31.88 32.74 15.70
N ASP A 10 32.36 31.87 14.79
CA ASP A 10 31.54 31.08 13.87
C ASP A 10 31.00 29.85 14.59
N ARG A 11 30.18 30.06 15.63
CA ARG A 11 29.36 29.02 16.22
C ARG A 11 28.09 28.89 15.36
N PRO A 12 27.76 27.68 14.85
CA PRO A 12 26.50 27.47 14.13
C PRO A 12 25.35 27.79 15.08
N GLU A 13 24.65 28.89 14.83
CA GLU A 13 23.41 29.22 15.50
C GLU A 13 22.38 28.09 15.21
N THR A 14 22.22 27.18 16.16
CA THR A 14 21.12 26.19 16.14
C THR A 14 19.82 26.97 16.20
N ARG A 15 19.23 27.19 15.03
CA ARG A 15 17.90 27.81 14.87
C ARG A 15 16.90 27.12 15.80
N PRO A 16 16.22 27.84 16.69
CA PRO A 16 15.31 27.19 17.62
C PRO A 16 14.24 26.45 16.85
N GLU A 17 14.17 25.12 17.08
CA GLU A 17 13.13 24.29 16.48
C GLU A 17 11.75 24.87 16.79
N THR A 18 10.97 25.13 15.75
CA THR A 18 9.61 25.64 15.89
C THR A 18 8.75 24.65 16.65
N ARG A 19 7.71 25.12 17.38
CA ARG A 19 6.73 24.28 18.07
C ARG A 19 6.12 23.22 17.14
N ALA A 20 5.91 23.57 15.87
CA ALA A 20 5.42 22.68 14.81
C ALA A 20 6.44 21.57 14.50
N ALA A 21 7.74 21.90 14.37
CA ALA A 21 8.78 20.92 14.10
C ALA A 21 8.94 19.91 15.26
N LYS A 22 8.90 20.38 16.51
CA LYS A 22 8.92 19.50 17.69
C LYS A 22 7.72 18.57 17.75
N ARG A 23 6.53 19.08 17.41
CA ARG A 23 5.30 18.27 17.34
C ARG A 23 5.39 17.21 16.24
N ALA A 24 5.87 17.56 15.05
CA ALA A 24 6.08 16.62 13.94
C ALA A 24 7.10 15.53 14.30
N ALA A 25 8.23 15.90 14.88
CA ALA A 25 9.25 14.96 15.34
C ALA A 25 8.71 13.99 16.41
N SER A 26 7.89 14.47 17.35
CA SER A 26 7.24 13.62 18.35
C SER A 26 6.26 12.65 17.72
N ALA A 27 5.44 13.09 16.77
CA ALA A 27 4.51 12.25 16.03
C ALA A 27 5.22 11.11 15.28
N GLN A 28 6.34 11.43 14.61
CA GLN A 28 7.15 10.43 13.91
C GLN A 28 7.75 9.38 14.86
N ARG A 29 8.31 9.80 16.01
CA ARG A 29 8.83 8.86 17.03
C ARG A 29 7.74 7.94 17.57
N ILE A 30 6.56 8.50 17.89
CA ILE A 30 5.40 7.73 18.37
C ILE A 30 4.99 6.70 17.30
N LEU A 31 4.92 7.10 16.03
CA LEU A 31 4.51 6.22 14.95
C LEU A 31 5.51 5.08 14.72
N ALA A 32 6.81 5.36 14.74
CA ALA A 32 7.85 4.34 14.65
C ALA A 32 7.77 3.34 15.82
N ALA A 33 7.63 3.84 17.05
CA ALA A 33 7.46 3.02 18.24
C ALA A 33 6.18 2.17 18.18
N ALA A 34 5.08 2.73 17.68
CA ALA A 34 3.82 2.03 17.51
C ALA A 34 3.93 0.87 16.50
N ARG A 35 4.56 1.10 15.34
CA ARG A 35 4.82 0.06 14.35
C ARG A 35 5.59 -1.12 14.95
N THR A 36 6.63 -0.83 15.69
CA THR A 36 7.44 -1.87 16.37
C THR A 36 6.63 -2.59 17.44
N GLU A 37 5.93 -1.87 18.34
CA GLU A 37 5.17 -2.49 19.44
C GLU A 37 4.01 -3.34 18.92
N PHE A 38 3.25 -2.85 17.94
CA PHE A 38 2.21 -3.63 17.28
C PHE A 38 2.79 -4.84 16.52
N GLY A 39 3.94 -4.66 15.89
CA GLY A 39 4.63 -5.71 15.17
C GLY A 39 5.13 -6.85 16.05
N GLU A 40 5.70 -6.53 17.21
CA GLU A 40 6.20 -7.53 18.14
C GLU A 40 5.09 -8.27 18.89
N ARG A 41 4.02 -7.56 19.29
CA ARG A 41 3.02 -8.05 20.25
C ARG A 41 1.63 -8.24 19.68
N GLY A 42 1.36 -7.74 18.49
CA GLY A 42 0.01 -7.64 17.94
C GLY A 42 -0.81 -6.52 18.56
N PHE A 43 -2.01 -6.30 18.02
CA PHE A 43 -2.88 -5.22 18.47
C PHE A 43 -3.29 -5.37 19.94
N GLU A 44 -3.71 -6.58 20.36
CA GLU A 44 -4.27 -6.78 21.73
C GLU A 44 -3.24 -6.53 22.83
N ALA A 45 -2.03 -7.11 22.70
CA ALA A 45 -1.02 -7.03 23.76
C ALA A 45 -0.20 -5.73 23.75
N ALA A 46 -0.25 -4.94 22.68
CA ALA A 46 0.35 -3.62 22.62
C ALA A 46 -0.43 -2.61 23.48
N THR A 47 0.28 -1.74 24.17
CA THR A 47 -0.34 -0.72 25.02
C THR A 47 0.21 0.68 24.74
N ILE A 48 -0.63 1.71 24.87
CA ILE A 48 -0.22 3.11 24.74
C ILE A 48 0.97 3.45 25.63
N ARG A 49 0.99 2.91 26.87
CA ARG A 49 2.09 3.13 27.82
C ARG A 49 3.44 2.60 27.28
N ARG A 50 3.45 1.41 26.69
CA ARG A 50 4.67 0.82 26.09
C ARG A 50 5.13 1.56 24.85
N ILE A 51 4.18 1.98 24.02
CA ILE A 51 4.47 2.80 22.83
C ILE A 51 5.10 4.13 23.27
N ALA A 52 4.52 4.80 24.25
CA ALA A 52 5.04 6.04 24.81
C ALA A 52 6.46 5.86 25.41
N GLN A 53 6.68 4.79 26.17
CA GLN A 53 8.00 4.45 26.73
C GLN A 53 9.03 4.24 25.62
N ARG A 54 8.69 3.49 24.58
CA ARG A 54 9.59 3.23 23.42
C ARG A 54 9.86 4.52 22.62
N ALA A 55 8.88 5.41 22.52
CA ALA A 55 9.03 6.71 21.85
C ALA A 55 9.73 7.78 22.70
N ASN A 56 9.99 7.48 23.97
CA ASN A 56 10.49 8.43 24.97
C ASN A 56 9.62 9.70 25.06
N VAL A 57 8.31 9.47 25.26
CA VAL A 57 7.30 10.52 25.46
C VAL A 57 6.33 10.14 26.58
N ASP A 58 5.57 11.14 27.06
CA ASP A 58 4.47 10.86 27.98
C ASP A 58 3.29 10.18 27.27
N PRO A 59 2.60 9.20 27.89
CA PRO A 59 1.42 8.55 27.32
C PRO A 59 0.30 9.52 26.93
N SER A 60 0.14 10.63 27.64
CA SER A 60 -0.84 11.67 27.31
C SER A 60 -0.54 12.32 25.95
N LEU A 61 0.74 12.47 25.60
CA LEU A 61 1.14 13.02 24.30
C LEU A 61 0.76 12.07 23.15
N VAL A 62 0.85 10.75 23.35
CA VAL A 62 0.38 9.75 22.38
C VAL A 62 -1.12 9.91 22.15
N MET A 63 -1.88 10.02 23.25
CA MET A 63 -3.34 10.22 23.17
C MET A 63 -3.71 11.58 22.55
N GLN A 64 -2.93 12.62 22.82
CA GLN A 64 -3.14 13.94 22.21
C GLN A 64 -2.92 13.93 20.69
N HIS A 65 -1.95 13.13 20.20
CA HIS A 65 -1.67 13.02 18.77
C HIS A 65 -2.66 12.14 18.01
N TYR A 66 -3.10 11.03 18.61
CA TYR A 66 -3.81 9.97 17.89
C TYR A 66 -5.19 9.62 18.47
N GLY A 67 -5.54 10.11 19.66
CA GLY A 67 -6.84 9.94 20.29
C GLY A 67 -7.10 8.54 20.86
N SER A 68 -6.76 7.46 20.14
CA SER A 68 -6.99 6.09 20.58
C SER A 68 -5.92 5.12 20.08
N LYS A 69 -5.84 3.94 20.73
CA LYS A 69 -4.98 2.84 20.25
C LYS A 69 -5.36 2.38 18.85
N ALA A 70 -6.67 2.31 18.55
CA ALA A 70 -7.16 1.93 17.23
C ALA A 70 -6.82 2.97 16.16
N ALA A 71 -6.95 4.26 16.46
CA ALA A 71 -6.56 5.33 15.54
C ALA A 71 -5.05 5.34 15.29
N LEU A 72 -4.22 5.15 16.32
CA LEU A 72 -2.78 5.01 16.17
C LEU A 72 -2.41 3.78 15.33
N PHE A 73 -3.10 2.65 15.52
CA PHE A 73 -2.93 1.46 14.72
C PHE A 73 -3.27 1.72 13.25
N ALA A 74 -4.40 2.38 12.97
CA ALA A 74 -4.80 2.75 11.61
C ALA A 74 -3.73 3.57 10.89
N VAL A 75 -3.08 4.52 11.59
CA VAL A 75 -1.96 5.29 11.03
C VAL A 75 -0.69 4.45 10.91
N ALA A 76 -0.43 3.55 11.86
CA ALA A 76 0.75 2.69 11.85
C ALA A 76 0.78 1.71 10.65
N ILE A 77 -0.39 1.23 10.21
CA ILE A 77 -0.52 0.35 9.03
C ILE A 77 -0.46 1.11 7.70
N GLN A 78 -0.56 2.43 7.70
CA GLN A 78 -0.40 3.23 6.49
C GLN A 78 1.03 3.11 5.98
N LEU A 79 1.20 2.39 4.90
CA LEU A 79 2.42 2.39 4.11
C LEU A 79 2.31 3.58 3.16
N GLY A 80 3.28 4.46 3.20
CA GLY A 80 3.33 5.78 2.57
C GLY A 80 2.39 6.03 1.38
N ASP A 81 1.82 7.21 1.32
CA ASP A 81 1.01 7.63 0.19
C ASP A 81 1.90 7.73 -1.05
N ALA A 82 1.43 7.15 -2.16
CA ALA A 82 2.05 7.40 -3.45
C ALA A 82 1.80 8.85 -3.87
N ALA A 83 2.83 9.46 -4.44
CA ALA A 83 2.65 10.72 -5.16
C ALA A 83 1.60 10.53 -6.28
N PRO A 84 0.81 11.59 -6.62
CA PRO A 84 -0.07 11.54 -7.76
C PRO A 84 0.76 11.32 -9.01
N GLY A 85 0.75 10.10 -9.51
CA GLY A 85 1.45 9.61 -10.67
C GLY A 85 0.59 8.60 -11.40
N GLU A 86 1.11 7.96 -12.40
CA GLU A 86 0.39 6.93 -13.16
C GLU A 86 -0.10 5.83 -12.21
N VAL A 87 -1.41 5.68 -12.10
CA VAL A 87 -2.08 4.70 -11.23
C VAL A 87 -1.49 3.30 -11.39
N THR A 88 -1.24 2.88 -12.64
CA THR A 88 -0.67 1.58 -12.97
C THR A 88 0.75 1.41 -12.40
N ALA A 89 1.62 2.41 -12.55
CA ALA A 89 2.98 2.35 -12.02
C ALA A 89 2.95 2.22 -10.49
N HIS A 90 2.11 3.03 -9.82
CA HIS A 90 1.93 2.94 -8.38
C HIS A 90 1.45 1.57 -7.92
N LEU A 91 0.48 0.97 -8.62
CA LEU A 91 -0.02 -0.37 -8.26
C LEU A 91 1.04 -1.45 -8.47
N HIS A 92 1.91 -1.30 -9.48
CA HIS A 92 3.05 -2.20 -9.66
C HIS A 92 4.05 -2.08 -8.51
N ASP A 93 4.37 -0.86 -8.08
CA ASP A 93 5.25 -0.62 -6.93
C ASP A 93 4.67 -1.22 -5.63
N VAL A 94 3.36 -1.02 -5.39
CA VAL A 94 2.66 -1.63 -4.25
C VAL A 94 2.73 -3.15 -4.32
N LEU A 95 2.51 -3.74 -5.49
CA LEU A 95 2.59 -5.18 -5.70
C LEU A 95 4.01 -5.69 -5.39
N ASP A 96 5.05 -5.04 -5.92
CA ASP A 96 6.44 -5.43 -5.71
C ASP A 96 6.83 -5.37 -4.22
N VAL A 97 6.42 -4.32 -3.51
CA VAL A 97 6.62 -4.20 -2.06
C VAL A 97 5.89 -5.32 -1.29
N ARG A 98 4.71 -5.76 -1.75
CA ARG A 98 3.94 -6.83 -1.12
C ARG A 98 4.44 -8.23 -1.44
N LEU A 99 5.12 -8.40 -2.55
CA LEU A 99 5.78 -9.67 -2.91
C LEU A 99 7.07 -9.87 -2.16
N ALA A 100 7.81 -8.80 -1.88
CA ALA A 100 9.04 -8.84 -1.10
C ALA A 100 8.80 -9.40 0.32
N ALA A 101 9.86 -9.81 0.99
CA ALA A 101 9.78 -10.29 2.36
C ALA A 101 9.15 -9.25 3.28
N LEU A 102 8.00 -9.58 3.85
CA LEU A 102 7.31 -8.69 4.78
C LEU A 102 8.12 -8.52 6.07
N PRO A 103 8.38 -7.28 6.52
CA PRO A 103 8.94 -7.00 7.83
C PRO A 103 8.13 -7.68 8.94
N PRO A 104 8.77 -8.14 10.04
CA PRO A 104 8.08 -8.82 11.14
C PRO A 104 6.90 -8.00 11.69
N GLU A 105 7.06 -6.67 11.80
CA GLU A 105 6.03 -5.73 12.23
C GLU A 105 4.82 -5.72 11.30
N THR A 106 5.03 -5.67 9.99
CA THR A 106 3.94 -5.72 8.99
C THR A 106 3.22 -7.06 9.06
N ARG A 107 3.97 -8.16 9.23
CA ARG A 107 3.38 -9.50 9.36
C ARG A 107 2.49 -9.62 10.59
N ALA A 108 2.91 -9.06 11.73
CA ALA A 108 2.10 -9.09 12.94
C ALA A 108 0.88 -8.16 12.84
N LEU A 109 0.99 -7.02 12.16
CA LEU A 109 -0.15 -6.14 11.88
C LEU A 109 -1.23 -6.86 11.05
N VAL A 110 -0.85 -7.54 9.96
CA VAL A 110 -1.78 -8.34 9.15
C VAL A 110 -2.40 -9.47 9.98
N ARG A 111 -1.64 -10.14 10.85
CA ARG A 111 -2.19 -11.16 11.75
C ARG A 111 -3.22 -10.57 12.71
N SER A 112 -2.95 -9.40 13.29
CA SER A 112 -3.85 -8.74 14.23
C SER A 112 -5.20 -8.41 13.62
N MET A 113 -5.27 -8.04 12.34
CA MET A 113 -6.54 -7.76 11.67
C MET A 113 -7.45 -9.00 11.56
N LEU A 114 -6.89 -10.21 11.62
CA LEU A 114 -7.64 -11.46 11.54
C LEU A 114 -8.10 -11.96 12.92
N THR A 115 -7.56 -11.41 14.01
CA THR A 115 -7.79 -11.91 15.38
C THR A 115 -8.41 -10.89 16.32
N ALA A 116 -8.31 -9.58 16.04
CA ALA A 116 -8.80 -8.51 16.90
C ALA A 116 -9.81 -7.63 16.16
N PRO A 117 -11.08 -7.52 16.64
CA PRO A 117 -12.13 -6.74 15.97
C PRO A 117 -11.74 -5.27 15.74
N GLU A 118 -11.09 -4.62 16.70
CA GLU A 118 -10.65 -3.22 16.57
C GLU A 118 -9.56 -3.06 15.52
N ALA A 119 -8.64 -4.02 15.42
CA ALA A 119 -7.62 -4.04 14.38
C ALA A 119 -8.24 -4.30 12.99
N ALA A 120 -9.24 -5.19 12.92
CA ALA A 120 -10.01 -5.44 11.70
C ALA A 120 -10.75 -4.18 11.23
N ALA A 121 -11.42 -3.47 12.15
CA ALA A 121 -12.11 -2.22 11.84
C ALA A 121 -11.15 -1.12 11.36
N ALA A 122 -9.98 -0.97 12.00
CA ALA A 122 -8.95 -0.02 11.60
C ALA A 122 -8.39 -0.36 10.21
N MET A 123 -8.13 -1.64 9.92
CA MET A 123 -7.69 -2.10 8.61
C MET A 123 -8.76 -1.87 7.54
N SER A 124 -10.02 -2.16 7.85
CA SER A 124 -11.14 -1.92 6.94
C SER A 124 -11.25 -0.44 6.57
N ALA A 125 -11.17 0.46 7.55
CA ALA A 125 -11.18 1.90 7.32
C ALA A 125 -10.01 2.34 6.40
N PHE A 126 -8.80 1.84 6.68
CA PHE A 126 -7.63 2.09 5.85
C PHE A 126 -7.79 1.60 4.41
N LEU A 127 -8.26 0.36 4.22
CA LEU A 127 -8.45 -0.20 2.87
C LEU A 127 -9.56 0.52 2.10
N ASN A 128 -10.65 0.92 2.77
CA ASN A 128 -11.71 1.73 2.16
C ASN A 128 -11.20 3.09 1.68
N GLU A 129 -10.31 3.74 2.44
CA GLU A 129 -9.65 4.98 2.01
C GLU A 129 -8.81 4.73 0.74
N ARG A 130 -8.06 3.62 0.67
CA ARG A 130 -7.28 3.24 -0.53
C ARG A 130 -8.20 2.97 -1.72
N VAL A 131 -9.30 2.27 -1.52
CA VAL A 131 -10.33 2.05 -2.56
C VAL A 131 -10.86 3.38 -3.08
N ALA A 132 -11.25 4.30 -2.19
CA ALA A 132 -11.78 5.60 -2.57
C ALA A 132 -10.75 6.46 -3.33
N ASN A 133 -9.47 6.43 -2.93
CA ASN A 133 -8.39 7.15 -3.61
C ASN A 133 -8.14 6.56 -5.00
N LEU A 134 -8.08 5.24 -5.11
CA LEU A 134 -7.87 4.54 -6.37
C LEU A 134 -9.05 4.73 -7.33
N SER A 135 -10.29 4.62 -6.83
CA SER A 135 -11.52 4.84 -7.60
C SER A 135 -11.54 6.23 -8.22
N ARG A 136 -11.23 7.27 -7.43
CA ARG A 136 -11.15 8.66 -7.92
C ARG A 136 -10.07 8.84 -9.00
N ALA A 137 -8.96 8.15 -8.88
CA ALA A 137 -7.85 8.23 -9.83
C ALA A 137 -8.14 7.49 -11.14
N MET A 138 -8.88 6.36 -11.08
CA MET A 138 -9.26 5.58 -12.26
C MET A 138 -10.45 6.18 -13.01
N GLY A 139 -11.46 6.66 -12.27
CA GLY A 139 -12.72 7.17 -12.84
C GLY A 139 -13.51 6.13 -13.63
N GLY A 140 -14.60 6.61 -14.26
CA GLY A 140 -15.46 5.78 -15.12
C GLY A 140 -16.47 4.90 -14.38
N GLU A 141 -17.16 4.09 -15.15
CA GLU A 141 -18.19 3.17 -14.64
C GLU A 141 -17.55 2.09 -13.76
N ASP A 142 -18.21 1.70 -12.67
CA ASP A 142 -17.78 0.68 -11.72
C ASP A 142 -16.40 0.95 -11.06
N ALA A 143 -15.90 2.18 -11.05
CA ALA A 143 -14.58 2.52 -10.53
C ALA A 143 -14.39 2.06 -9.08
N ASP A 144 -15.41 2.21 -8.23
CA ASP A 144 -15.37 1.77 -6.82
C ASP A 144 -15.21 0.25 -6.72
N LEU A 145 -15.96 -0.51 -7.50
CA LEU A 145 -15.89 -1.96 -7.49
C LEU A 145 -14.56 -2.47 -8.05
N ARG A 146 -14.08 -1.86 -9.13
CA ARG A 146 -12.76 -2.20 -9.73
C ARG A 146 -11.63 -1.91 -8.74
N ALA A 147 -11.66 -0.75 -8.10
CA ALA A 147 -10.69 -0.39 -7.07
C ALA A 147 -10.72 -1.38 -5.90
N ALA A 148 -11.91 -1.74 -5.42
CA ALA A 148 -12.05 -2.73 -4.35
C ALA A 148 -11.49 -4.10 -4.74
N LEU A 149 -11.72 -4.55 -5.96
CA LEU A 149 -11.20 -5.83 -6.47
C LEU A 149 -9.67 -5.80 -6.58
N ILE A 150 -9.07 -4.72 -7.06
CA ILE A 150 -7.61 -4.57 -7.12
C ILE A 150 -6.99 -4.62 -5.72
N VAL A 151 -7.50 -3.81 -4.79
CA VAL A 151 -7.01 -3.77 -3.40
C VAL A 151 -7.15 -5.13 -2.73
N SER A 152 -8.30 -5.81 -2.91
CA SER A 152 -8.57 -7.13 -2.36
C SER A 152 -7.65 -8.20 -2.97
N SER A 153 -7.34 -8.13 -4.25
CA SER A 153 -6.45 -9.07 -4.94
C SER A 153 -5.02 -8.96 -4.41
N ILE A 154 -4.50 -7.75 -4.22
CA ILE A 154 -3.16 -7.53 -3.65
C ILE A 154 -3.11 -8.02 -2.20
N LEU A 155 -4.14 -7.74 -1.40
CA LEU A 155 -4.23 -8.23 -0.02
C LEU A 155 -4.30 -9.76 0.01
N GLY A 156 -5.13 -10.36 -0.82
CA GLY A 156 -5.28 -11.82 -0.93
C GLY A 156 -3.97 -12.50 -1.34
N LEU A 157 -3.26 -11.97 -2.33
CA LEU A 157 -1.95 -12.45 -2.74
C LEU A 157 -0.92 -12.36 -1.60
N THR A 158 -0.91 -11.25 -0.86
CA THR A 158 -0.04 -11.06 0.31
C THR A 158 -0.32 -12.13 1.37
N ILE A 159 -1.58 -12.39 1.70
CA ILE A 159 -1.98 -13.41 2.67
C ILE A 159 -1.60 -14.81 2.16
N ALA A 160 -1.94 -15.13 0.92
CA ALA A 160 -1.67 -16.44 0.32
C ALA A 160 -0.17 -16.78 0.30
N ARG A 161 0.69 -15.80 -0.03
CA ARG A 161 2.14 -16.00 -0.10
C ARG A 161 2.80 -16.07 1.28
N HIS A 162 2.52 -15.10 2.16
CA HIS A 162 3.31 -14.92 3.38
C HIS A 162 2.72 -15.60 4.62
N PHE A 163 1.42 -15.90 4.63
CA PHE A 163 0.73 -16.50 5.78
C PHE A 163 0.30 -17.93 5.49
N LEU A 164 -0.41 -18.15 4.39
CA LEU A 164 -0.86 -19.50 4.00
C LEU A 164 0.24 -20.32 3.31
N LYS A 165 1.24 -19.63 2.75
CA LYS A 165 2.39 -20.25 2.07
C LYS A 165 1.96 -21.27 1.01
N LEU A 166 1.01 -20.86 0.13
CA LEU A 166 0.62 -21.72 -0.98
C LEU A 166 1.85 -22.10 -1.80
N ASP A 167 2.07 -23.39 -2.02
CA ASP A 167 3.30 -23.95 -2.59
C ASP A 167 3.73 -23.26 -3.89
N ALA A 168 2.79 -23.03 -4.79
CA ALA A 168 3.06 -22.35 -6.05
C ALA A 168 3.54 -20.89 -5.88
N LEU A 169 3.08 -20.21 -4.83
CA LEU A 169 3.49 -18.82 -4.53
C LEU A 169 4.75 -18.76 -3.66
N ALA A 170 4.95 -19.74 -2.79
CA ALA A 170 6.09 -19.80 -1.90
C ALA A 170 7.37 -20.19 -2.64
N SER A 171 7.27 -21.02 -3.68
CA SER A 171 8.39 -21.50 -4.50
C SER A 171 8.76 -20.57 -5.65
N ALA A 172 7.84 -19.71 -6.09
CA ALA A 172 8.08 -18.78 -7.19
C ALA A 172 8.89 -17.55 -6.74
N SER A 173 9.72 -17.00 -7.64
CA SER A 173 10.41 -15.74 -7.41
C SER A 173 9.42 -14.55 -7.41
N ASP A 174 9.80 -13.46 -6.71
CA ASP A 174 9.01 -12.21 -6.70
C ASP A 174 8.77 -11.71 -8.14
N ALA A 175 9.79 -11.79 -8.99
CA ALA A 175 9.73 -11.37 -10.39
C ALA A 175 8.73 -12.21 -11.21
N ASP A 176 8.68 -13.53 -11.01
CA ASP A 176 7.74 -14.39 -11.73
C ASP A 176 6.31 -14.12 -11.30
N ILE A 177 6.06 -13.93 -10.01
CA ILE A 177 4.72 -13.59 -9.52
C ILE A 177 4.32 -12.21 -10.03
N ALA A 178 5.21 -11.21 -9.96
CA ALA A 178 4.94 -9.87 -10.47
C ALA A 178 4.59 -9.90 -11.96
N ARG A 179 5.37 -10.62 -12.77
CA ARG A 179 5.14 -10.77 -14.20
C ARG A 179 3.74 -11.33 -14.53
N VAL A 180 3.26 -12.28 -13.73
CA VAL A 180 1.93 -12.88 -13.93
C VAL A 180 0.82 -12.00 -13.36
N ALA A 181 1.06 -11.32 -12.23
CA ALA A 181 0.03 -10.55 -11.54
C ALA A 181 -0.17 -9.13 -12.12
N ARG A 182 0.87 -8.47 -12.64
CA ARG A 182 0.78 -7.11 -13.20
C ARG A 182 -0.31 -6.94 -14.26
N PRO A 183 -0.51 -7.85 -15.24
CA PRO A 183 -1.60 -7.73 -16.19
C PRO A 183 -3.00 -7.66 -15.55
N TRP A 184 -3.24 -8.39 -14.44
CA TRP A 184 -4.53 -8.35 -13.74
C TRP A 184 -4.79 -7.00 -13.09
N VAL A 185 -3.74 -6.41 -12.51
CA VAL A 185 -3.81 -5.08 -11.89
C VAL A 185 -4.06 -4.02 -12.95
N THR A 186 -3.30 -4.04 -14.05
CA THR A 186 -3.44 -3.10 -15.18
C THR A 186 -4.81 -3.19 -15.83
N THR A 187 -5.30 -4.40 -16.05
CA THR A 187 -6.63 -4.67 -16.65
C THR A 187 -7.76 -4.08 -15.82
N GLY A 188 -7.64 -4.12 -14.49
CA GLY A 188 -8.61 -3.51 -13.59
C GLY A 188 -8.62 -1.98 -13.66
N VAL A 189 -7.49 -1.36 -14.02
CA VAL A 189 -7.35 0.10 -14.15
C VAL A 189 -7.97 0.63 -15.44
N ASP A 190 -7.71 -0.01 -16.58
CA ASP A 190 -8.17 0.46 -17.89
C ASP A 190 -8.99 -0.60 -18.64
N PRO A 191 -10.31 -0.63 -18.44
CA PRO A 191 -11.20 -1.56 -19.14
C PRO A 191 -11.36 -1.26 -20.63
N ALA A 192 -10.98 -0.06 -21.09
CA ALA A 192 -11.14 0.31 -22.50
C ALA A 192 -10.24 -0.51 -23.45
N GLU A 193 -9.05 -0.90 -23.01
CA GLU A 193 -8.16 -1.76 -23.80
C GLU A 193 -8.72 -3.17 -24.01
N GLN A 194 -9.48 -3.72 -23.06
CA GLN A 194 -10.10 -5.05 -23.19
C GLN A 194 -11.21 -5.09 -24.23
N HIS A 195 -12.05 -4.06 -24.26
CA HIS A 195 -13.11 -3.97 -25.28
C HIS A 195 -12.52 -3.88 -26.68
N SER A 196 -11.39 -3.21 -26.85
CA SER A 196 -10.67 -3.10 -28.12
C SER A 196 -10.06 -4.44 -28.56
N GLN A 197 -9.44 -5.19 -27.64
CA GLN A 197 -8.85 -6.50 -27.94
C GLN A 197 -9.91 -7.57 -28.18
N THR A 198 -10.99 -7.58 -27.41
CA THR A 198 -12.10 -8.52 -27.58
C THR A 198 -12.85 -8.24 -28.89
N SER A 199 -13.05 -6.99 -29.24
CA SER A 199 -13.66 -6.56 -30.50
C SER A 199 -12.79 -6.92 -31.70
N ALA A 200 -11.48 -6.71 -31.61
CA ALA A 200 -10.53 -7.09 -32.65
C ALA A 200 -10.44 -8.61 -32.86
N LYS A 201 -10.47 -9.39 -31.78
CA LYS A 201 -10.46 -10.85 -31.82
C LYS A 201 -11.76 -11.38 -32.44
N ARG A 202 -12.91 -10.80 -32.08
CA ARG A 202 -14.22 -11.14 -32.63
C ARG A 202 -14.31 -10.81 -34.13
N LYS A 203 -13.75 -9.68 -34.59
CA LYS A 203 -13.67 -9.31 -35.99
C LYS A 203 -12.75 -10.25 -36.79
N ARG A 204 -11.62 -10.67 -36.21
CA ARG A 204 -10.72 -11.64 -36.86
C ARG A 204 -11.37 -13.02 -36.99
N SER A 205 -12.07 -13.53 -35.97
CA SER A 205 -12.79 -14.79 -36.00
C SER A 205 -13.90 -14.78 -37.05
N ALA A 206 -14.72 -13.71 -37.08
CA ALA A 206 -15.78 -13.55 -38.10
C ALA A 206 -15.25 -13.40 -39.52
N HIS A 207 -14.03 -12.90 -39.71
CA HIS A 207 -13.39 -12.81 -41.02
C HIS A 207 -12.85 -14.17 -41.52
N LEU A 208 -12.34 -15.00 -40.58
CA LEU A 208 -11.90 -16.37 -40.87
C LEU A 208 -13.06 -17.28 -41.26
N ASP A 209 -14.20 -17.19 -40.51
CA ASP A 209 -15.40 -17.98 -40.83
C ASP A 209 -16.00 -17.64 -42.21
N ARG A 210 -15.95 -16.36 -42.61
CA ARG A 210 -16.41 -15.96 -43.97
C ARG A 210 -15.52 -16.44 -45.09
N ARG A 211 -14.22 -16.69 -44.81
CA ARG A 211 -13.31 -17.26 -45.82
C ARG A 211 -13.44 -18.78 -45.98
N ALA A 212 -13.80 -19.46 -44.87
CA ALA A 212 -13.99 -20.92 -44.88
C ALA A 212 -15.31 -21.35 -45.52
N GLY A 213 -16.29 -20.45 -45.62
CA GLY A 213 -17.64 -20.74 -46.16
C GLY A 213 -17.88 -20.44 -47.64
N ARG A 214 -16.83 -20.18 -48.48
CA ARG A 214 -17.01 -20.04 -49.90
C ARG A 214 -17.03 -21.44 -50.57
N PRO A 215 -18.16 -21.89 -51.10
CA PRO A 215 -18.17 -23.10 -51.91
C PRO A 215 -17.35 -22.89 -53.19
N ALA A 216 -16.54 -23.89 -53.53
CA ALA A 216 -15.86 -23.93 -54.80
C ALA A 216 -16.92 -23.96 -55.93
N GLU A 217 -17.09 -22.85 -56.64
CA GLU A 217 -17.84 -22.86 -57.90
C GLU A 217 -17.12 -23.78 -58.87
N SER A 218 -17.78 -24.89 -59.17
CA SER A 218 -17.42 -25.79 -60.24
C SER A 218 -17.63 -25.09 -61.59
N CYS A 219 -16.57 -24.94 -62.34
CA CYS A 219 -16.60 -24.51 -63.74
C CYS A 219 -16.93 -25.71 -64.68
N PRO A 220 -17.72 -25.51 -65.68
CA PRO A 220 -18.17 -26.58 -66.59
C PRO A 220 -17.04 -27.08 -67.53
#